data_6c2c35613a82a722899c51e709e2ac52
#
_entry.id   6c2c35613a82a722899c51e709e2ac52
#
_cell.length_a   1.000
_cell.length_b   1.000
_cell.length_c   1.000
_cell.angle_alpha   90.00
_cell.angle_beta   90.00
_cell.angle_gamma   90.00
#
_symmetry.space_group_name_H-M   'P 1'
#
loop_
_entity.id
_entity.type
_entity.pdbx_description
1 polymer ?
#
loop_
_entity_poly.entity_id
_entity_poly.type
_entity_poly.pdbx_seq_one_letter_code
_entity_poly.pdbx_strand_id
1 'polypeptide(L)'
;PQTGYDDTRALIAEWHGRGRLHYAVTPRFAITSSPEQLEMAGQLMREFPDLHMQTHLSENHAEIAYTQELYPWSQDYTDIYAHYGLLGPKALFGHCIHLSEREADVLSDSGSVAVFCPTSNLFLGSGLFDYHRYRRRAKPLRIAAASDVGGGTNYSMLRTMDEGYKVIALQGEKLNPFASFWQITLGNARALSLEGRIGTLDAGSDADMVVLDARATPAMALRMETVSALAEELFLLQTLGDDRAVREVYVAGRAAIPS
;
A
#
# COMPACT_ATOMS: atom_id res chain seq x y z
N PRO A 1 14.03 -9.05 -22.49
CA PRO A 1 14.13 -7.91 -21.55
C PRO A 1 14.13 -6.56 -22.27
N GLN A 2 14.94 -6.37 -23.36
CA GLN A 2 15.06 -5.07 -24.05
C GLN A 2 13.71 -4.51 -24.51
N THR A 3 12.86 -5.31 -25.15
CA THR A 3 11.51 -4.87 -25.59
C THR A 3 10.70 -4.33 -24.42
N GLY A 4 10.70 -5.03 -23.27
CA GLY A 4 9.96 -4.57 -22.09
C GLY A 4 10.51 -3.25 -21.52
N TYR A 5 11.82 -3.02 -21.60
CA TYR A 5 12.43 -1.75 -21.24
C TYR A 5 11.99 -0.62 -22.18
N ASP A 6 12.06 -0.86 -23.51
CA ASP A 6 11.70 0.13 -24.54
C ASP A 6 10.21 0.50 -24.46
N ASP A 7 9.33 -0.51 -24.30
CA ASP A 7 7.90 -0.32 -24.12
C ASP A 7 7.59 0.47 -22.84
N THR A 8 8.27 0.13 -21.71
CA THR A 8 8.11 0.87 -20.46
C THR A 8 8.55 2.33 -20.61
N ARG A 9 9.68 2.58 -21.27
CA ARG A 9 10.14 3.95 -21.55
C ARG A 9 9.15 4.76 -22.38
N ALA A 10 8.56 4.13 -23.39
CA ALA A 10 7.54 4.76 -24.22
C ALA A 10 6.30 5.12 -23.39
N LEU A 11 5.82 4.20 -22.52
CA LEU A 11 4.69 4.45 -21.62
C LEU A 11 4.98 5.53 -20.57
N ILE A 12 6.20 5.59 -20.05
CA ILE A 12 6.62 6.66 -19.15
C ILE A 12 6.52 8.02 -19.87
N ALA A 13 7.07 8.12 -21.09
CA ALA A 13 7.04 9.34 -21.88
C ALA A 13 5.61 9.78 -22.25
N GLU A 14 4.69 8.83 -22.43
CA GLU A 14 3.30 9.11 -22.78
C GLU A 14 2.46 9.52 -21.56
N TRP A 15 2.66 8.89 -20.40
CA TRP A 15 1.72 8.98 -19.30
C TRP A 15 2.23 9.70 -18.04
N HIS A 16 3.53 9.60 -17.73
CA HIS A 16 4.06 10.20 -16.51
C HIS A 16 4.02 11.73 -16.57
N GLY A 17 3.41 12.34 -15.54
CA GLY A 17 3.25 13.79 -15.48
C GLY A 17 2.15 14.36 -16.37
N ARG A 18 1.37 13.52 -17.07
CA ARG A 18 0.21 13.96 -17.85
C ARG A 18 -0.98 14.25 -16.92
N GLY A 19 -1.18 15.52 -16.60
CA GLY A 19 -2.16 15.93 -15.62
C GLY A 19 -1.79 15.42 -14.22
N ARG A 20 -2.59 14.51 -13.69
CA ARG A 20 -2.37 13.90 -12.36
C ARG A 20 -1.90 12.45 -12.43
N LEU A 21 -1.54 11.97 -13.62
CA LEU A 21 -1.09 10.60 -13.81
C LEU A 21 0.38 10.45 -13.44
N HIS A 22 0.69 9.39 -12.74
CA HIS A 22 2.04 8.96 -12.41
C HIS A 22 2.26 7.54 -12.93
N TYR A 23 3.47 7.26 -13.39
CA TYR A 23 3.86 5.91 -13.80
C TYR A 23 4.61 5.21 -12.65
N ALA A 24 4.44 3.90 -12.53
CA ALA A 24 5.22 3.08 -11.62
C ALA A 24 5.90 1.94 -12.38
N VAL A 25 7.21 1.80 -12.22
CA VAL A 25 7.97 0.64 -12.72
C VAL A 25 7.58 -0.56 -11.88
N THR A 26 7.12 -1.64 -12.53
CA THR A 26 6.50 -2.75 -11.82
C THR A 26 7.10 -4.11 -12.22
N PRO A 27 8.32 -4.47 -11.74
CA PRO A 27 8.74 -5.85 -11.75
C PRO A 27 7.85 -6.64 -10.78
N ARG A 28 7.15 -7.65 -11.29
CA ARG A 28 6.13 -8.32 -10.48
C ARG A 28 6.71 -8.95 -9.20
N PHE A 29 7.75 -9.78 -9.36
CA PHE A 29 8.50 -10.46 -8.29
C PHE A 29 9.95 -10.68 -8.74
N ALA A 30 10.87 -10.86 -7.81
CA ALA A 30 12.17 -11.40 -8.16
C ALA A 30 12.05 -12.82 -8.77
N ILE A 31 11.18 -13.68 -8.22
CA ILE A 31 10.97 -15.06 -8.72
C ILE A 31 10.37 -15.15 -10.13
N THR A 32 9.77 -14.10 -10.65
CA THR A 32 9.18 -14.04 -12.00
C THR A 32 9.92 -13.10 -12.94
N SER A 33 11.05 -12.56 -12.51
CA SER A 33 11.89 -11.65 -13.27
C SER A 33 13.26 -12.26 -13.52
N SER A 34 13.81 -12.08 -14.71
CA SER A 34 15.21 -12.42 -14.92
C SER A 34 16.14 -11.35 -14.32
N PRO A 35 17.42 -11.68 -14.03
CA PRO A 35 18.41 -10.69 -13.61
C PRO A 35 18.47 -9.45 -14.51
N GLU A 36 18.39 -9.65 -15.83
CA GLU A 36 18.40 -8.57 -16.82
C GLU A 36 17.14 -7.69 -16.75
N GLN A 37 15.98 -8.27 -16.41
CA GLN A 37 14.75 -7.49 -16.20
C GLN A 37 14.84 -6.63 -14.95
N LEU A 38 15.41 -7.15 -13.87
CA LEU A 38 15.62 -6.38 -12.64
C LEU A 38 16.68 -5.27 -12.85
N GLU A 39 17.75 -5.54 -13.59
CA GLU A 39 18.73 -4.52 -13.96
C GLU A 39 18.11 -3.40 -14.79
N MET A 40 17.27 -3.73 -15.77
CA MET A 40 16.57 -2.74 -16.59
C MET A 40 15.56 -1.93 -15.76
N ALA A 41 14.88 -2.55 -14.80
CA ALA A 41 14.02 -1.83 -13.86
C ALA A 41 14.83 -0.83 -13.04
N GLY A 42 16.01 -1.23 -12.52
CA GLY A 42 16.93 -0.34 -11.83
C GLY A 42 17.45 0.79 -12.72
N GLN A 43 17.74 0.50 -13.99
CA GLN A 43 18.13 1.52 -14.97
C GLN A 43 17.02 2.56 -15.17
N LEU A 44 15.76 2.13 -15.34
CA LEU A 44 14.61 3.04 -15.45
C LEU A 44 14.46 3.94 -14.21
N MET A 45 14.66 3.40 -13.01
CA MET A 45 14.62 4.19 -11.78
C MET A 45 15.76 5.21 -11.69
N ARG A 46 16.93 4.93 -12.26
CA ARG A 46 18.05 5.88 -12.36
C ARG A 46 17.80 6.96 -13.42
N GLU A 47 17.20 6.58 -14.56
CA GLU A 47 16.87 7.53 -15.65
C GLU A 47 15.72 8.47 -15.27
N PHE A 48 14.78 7.99 -14.49
CA PHE A 48 13.56 8.71 -14.10
C PHE A 48 13.38 8.68 -12.57
N PRO A 49 14.14 9.49 -11.83
CA PRO A 49 14.21 9.39 -10.35
C PRO A 49 12.93 9.84 -9.62
N ASP A 50 11.97 10.41 -10.31
CA ASP A 50 10.67 10.80 -9.76
C ASP A 50 9.58 9.74 -9.92
N LEU A 51 9.86 8.64 -10.62
CA LEU A 51 8.96 7.49 -10.71
C LEU A 51 8.82 6.75 -9.38
N HIS A 52 7.71 6.07 -9.24
CA HIS A 52 7.54 5.01 -8.23
C HIS A 52 8.01 3.67 -8.81
N MET A 53 8.44 2.81 -7.92
CA MET A 53 8.64 1.37 -8.19
C MET A 53 7.71 0.59 -7.26
N GLN A 54 7.08 -0.47 -7.75
CA GLN A 54 6.31 -1.38 -6.91
C GLN A 54 6.60 -2.83 -7.26
N THR A 55 6.63 -3.67 -6.23
CA THR A 55 6.85 -5.11 -6.35
C THR A 55 6.34 -5.83 -5.10
N HIS A 56 6.46 -7.16 -5.07
CA HIS A 56 6.15 -7.99 -3.90
C HIS A 56 7.42 -8.33 -3.14
N LEU A 57 7.31 -8.52 -1.83
CA LEU A 57 8.44 -8.89 -0.98
C LEU A 57 7.97 -9.72 0.22
N SER A 58 8.57 -10.90 0.37
CA SER A 58 8.45 -11.75 1.56
C SER A 58 7.00 -11.99 2.00
N GLU A 59 6.16 -12.38 1.02
CA GLU A 59 4.74 -12.65 1.23
C GLU A 59 4.52 -14.00 1.92
N ASN A 60 5.25 -15.06 1.48
CA ASN A 60 5.13 -16.38 2.09
C ASN A 60 6.46 -17.14 2.09
N HIS A 61 6.56 -18.16 2.94
CA HIS A 61 7.81 -18.89 3.14
C HIS A 61 8.26 -19.67 1.90
N ALA A 62 7.34 -20.22 1.10
CA ALA A 62 7.68 -20.95 -0.11
C ALA A 62 8.27 -20.00 -1.18
N GLU A 63 7.71 -18.82 -1.32
CA GLU A 63 8.25 -17.76 -2.17
C GLU A 63 9.67 -17.36 -1.75
N ILE A 64 9.89 -17.12 -0.44
CA ILE A 64 11.21 -16.75 0.09
C ILE A 64 12.24 -17.86 -0.19
N ALA A 65 11.89 -19.12 0.08
CA ALA A 65 12.77 -20.26 -0.18
C ALA A 65 13.13 -20.36 -1.68
N TYR A 66 12.14 -20.25 -2.56
CA TYR A 66 12.37 -20.32 -4.00
C TYR A 66 13.18 -19.11 -4.52
N THR A 67 12.98 -17.94 -3.95
CA THR A 67 13.79 -16.77 -4.27
C THR A 67 15.27 -16.98 -3.92
N GLN A 68 15.54 -17.62 -2.77
CA GLN A 68 16.92 -17.95 -2.35
C GLN A 68 17.57 -18.98 -3.28
N GLU A 69 16.80 -19.93 -3.84
CA GLU A 69 17.30 -20.88 -4.84
C GLU A 69 17.70 -20.18 -6.14
N LEU A 70 16.90 -19.20 -6.59
CA LEU A 70 17.16 -18.46 -7.83
C LEU A 70 18.30 -17.44 -7.70
N TYR A 71 18.48 -16.88 -6.51
CA TYR A 71 19.48 -15.83 -6.21
C TYR A 71 20.39 -16.25 -5.05
N PRO A 72 21.17 -17.35 -5.17
CA PRO A 72 21.96 -17.92 -4.07
C PRO A 72 23.08 -17.01 -3.58
N TRP A 73 23.40 -15.95 -4.32
CA TRP A 73 24.39 -14.93 -3.96
C TRP A 73 23.83 -13.88 -2.98
N SER A 74 22.51 -13.75 -2.90
CA SER A 74 21.86 -12.75 -2.04
C SER A 74 21.86 -13.18 -0.58
N GLN A 75 21.96 -12.21 0.32
CA GLN A 75 21.89 -12.45 1.76
C GLN A 75 20.45 -12.78 2.21
N ASP A 76 19.48 -12.14 1.57
CA ASP A 76 18.05 -12.34 1.75
C ASP A 76 17.27 -11.78 0.54
N TYR A 77 15.94 -11.80 0.60
CA TYR A 77 15.10 -11.35 -0.51
C TYR A 77 15.24 -9.83 -0.78
N THR A 78 15.31 -9.01 0.26
CA THR A 78 15.49 -7.54 0.13
C THR A 78 16.84 -7.21 -0.50
N ASP A 79 17.89 -8.00 -0.25
CA ASP A 79 19.22 -7.80 -0.82
C ASP A 79 19.21 -7.88 -2.36
N ILE A 80 18.35 -8.71 -2.94
CA ILE A 80 18.17 -8.78 -4.39
C ILE A 80 17.72 -7.43 -4.95
N TYR A 81 16.69 -6.82 -4.37
CA TYR A 81 16.20 -5.52 -4.81
C TYR A 81 17.22 -4.40 -4.55
N ALA A 82 17.97 -4.49 -3.45
CA ALA A 82 19.07 -3.57 -3.15
C ALA A 82 20.17 -3.63 -4.22
N HIS A 83 20.55 -4.84 -4.64
CA HIS A 83 21.58 -5.07 -5.67
C HIS A 83 21.23 -4.39 -7.00
N TYR A 84 19.96 -4.43 -7.41
CA TYR A 84 19.51 -3.81 -8.66
C TYR A 84 19.10 -2.33 -8.51
N GLY A 85 19.33 -1.72 -7.33
CA GLY A 85 19.03 -0.31 -7.10
C GLY A 85 17.53 0.02 -7.06
N LEU A 86 16.71 -0.94 -6.60
CA LEU A 86 15.25 -0.84 -6.54
C LEU A 86 14.73 -0.44 -5.15
N LEU A 87 15.62 -0.04 -4.22
CA LEU A 87 15.24 0.52 -2.92
C LEU A 87 15.20 2.04 -2.97
N GLY A 88 14.39 2.65 -2.11
CA GLY A 88 14.35 4.10 -1.96
C GLY A 88 12.99 4.64 -1.54
N PRO A 89 12.86 5.97 -1.33
CA PRO A 89 11.65 6.59 -0.81
C PRO A 89 10.40 6.42 -1.68
N LYS A 90 10.57 6.08 -2.95
CA LYS A 90 9.48 5.84 -3.91
C LYS A 90 9.32 4.36 -4.27
N ALA A 91 9.98 3.46 -3.55
CA ALA A 91 9.86 2.01 -3.72
C ALA A 91 8.82 1.44 -2.74
N LEU A 92 7.82 0.75 -3.29
CA LEU A 92 6.71 0.14 -2.55
C LEU A 92 6.82 -1.39 -2.66
N PHE A 93 6.87 -2.04 -1.50
CA PHE A 93 6.99 -3.49 -1.38
C PHE A 93 5.71 -4.08 -0.82
N GLY A 94 4.96 -4.81 -1.64
CA GLY A 94 3.75 -5.50 -1.24
C GLY A 94 4.02 -6.58 -0.19
N HIS A 95 3.10 -6.74 0.74
CA HIS A 95 3.02 -7.74 1.81
C HIS A 95 4.04 -7.56 2.93
N CYS A 96 5.33 -7.77 2.73
CA CYS A 96 6.36 -7.62 3.75
C CYS A 96 6.04 -8.37 5.07
N ILE A 97 5.43 -9.57 4.99
CA ILE A 97 4.92 -10.30 6.15
C ILE A 97 6.08 -10.93 6.94
N HIS A 98 7.00 -11.57 6.22
CA HIS A 98 8.04 -12.43 6.80
C HIS A 98 9.43 -11.78 6.72
N LEU A 99 9.53 -10.47 6.92
CA LEU A 99 10.81 -9.77 6.95
C LEU A 99 11.63 -10.20 8.18
N SER A 100 12.92 -10.47 7.96
CA SER A 100 13.92 -10.53 9.02
C SER A 100 14.16 -9.13 9.62
N GLU A 101 14.86 -9.05 10.76
CA GLU A 101 15.24 -7.76 11.35
C GLU A 101 16.13 -6.94 10.40
N ARG A 102 17.09 -7.60 9.74
CA ARG A 102 17.97 -6.96 8.75
C ARG A 102 17.17 -6.37 7.60
N GLU A 103 16.24 -7.12 7.01
CA GLU A 103 15.42 -6.63 5.89
C GLU A 103 14.57 -5.43 6.30
N ALA A 104 13.98 -5.47 7.50
CA ALA A 104 13.23 -4.35 8.05
C ALA A 104 14.14 -3.12 8.30
N ASP A 105 15.40 -3.30 8.74
CA ASP A 105 16.37 -2.22 8.85
C ASP A 105 16.72 -1.62 7.49
N VAL A 106 17.00 -2.45 6.49
CA VAL A 106 17.31 -2.03 5.12
C VAL A 106 16.17 -1.21 4.50
N LEU A 107 14.91 -1.68 4.63
CA LEU A 107 13.76 -0.92 4.15
C LEU A 107 13.59 0.42 4.88
N SER A 108 13.80 0.42 6.20
CA SER A 108 13.73 1.63 7.01
C SER A 108 14.82 2.63 6.63
N ASP A 109 16.05 2.16 6.44
CA ASP A 109 17.21 2.98 6.11
C ASP A 109 17.14 3.59 4.72
N SER A 110 16.65 2.82 3.75
CA SER A 110 16.43 3.29 2.38
C SER A 110 15.22 4.23 2.25
N GLY A 111 14.33 4.28 3.27
CA GLY A 111 13.06 5.00 3.21
C GLY A 111 12.01 4.31 2.35
N SER A 112 12.22 3.03 1.98
CA SER A 112 11.26 2.21 1.25
C SER A 112 9.97 2.00 2.04
N VAL A 113 8.89 1.66 1.34
CA VAL A 113 7.55 1.53 1.91
C VAL A 113 7.13 0.06 1.95
N ALA A 114 6.77 -0.43 3.13
CA ALA A 114 6.09 -1.71 3.30
C ALA A 114 4.57 -1.52 3.09
N VAL A 115 3.97 -2.28 2.19
CA VAL A 115 2.55 -2.14 1.86
C VAL A 115 1.74 -3.24 2.52
N PHE A 116 0.93 -2.88 3.51
CA PHE A 116 0.04 -3.77 4.23
C PHE A 116 -1.20 -4.10 3.39
N CYS A 117 -1.35 -5.36 2.98
CA CYS A 117 -2.41 -5.88 2.13
C CYS A 117 -3.29 -6.90 2.88
N PRO A 118 -4.03 -6.52 3.94
CA PRO A 118 -4.65 -7.48 4.85
C PRO A 118 -5.67 -8.41 4.17
N THR A 119 -6.48 -7.91 3.23
CA THR A 119 -7.48 -8.72 2.54
C THR A 119 -6.86 -9.85 1.72
N SER A 120 -5.77 -9.55 1.01
CA SER A 120 -5.01 -10.53 0.23
C SER A 120 -4.26 -11.50 1.14
N ASN A 121 -3.53 -10.98 2.12
CA ASN A 121 -2.73 -11.80 3.04
C ASN A 121 -3.59 -12.87 3.75
N LEU A 122 -4.81 -12.51 4.13
CA LEU A 122 -5.75 -13.44 4.77
C LEU A 122 -6.37 -14.41 3.76
N PHE A 123 -6.80 -13.93 2.60
CA PHE A 123 -7.45 -14.76 1.59
C PHE A 123 -6.51 -15.83 1.02
N LEU A 124 -5.26 -15.48 0.78
CA LEU A 124 -4.23 -16.39 0.28
C LEU A 124 -3.57 -17.23 1.38
N GLY A 125 -3.81 -16.89 2.66
CA GLY A 125 -3.19 -17.57 3.80
C GLY A 125 -1.69 -17.25 3.93
N SER A 126 -1.25 -16.11 3.43
CA SER A 126 0.17 -15.69 3.42
C SER A 126 0.71 -15.41 4.82
N GLY A 127 -0.13 -14.90 5.73
CA GLY A 127 0.23 -14.64 7.12
C GLY A 127 -0.27 -13.31 7.66
N LEU A 128 0.22 -12.93 8.85
CA LEU A 128 -0.19 -11.72 9.56
C LEU A 128 0.94 -10.68 9.52
N PHE A 129 0.68 -9.55 8.86
CA PHE A 129 1.61 -8.42 8.84
C PHE A 129 1.74 -7.81 10.26
N ASP A 130 2.96 -7.72 10.77
CA ASP A 130 3.21 -7.20 12.11
C ASP A 130 3.33 -5.67 12.12
N TYR A 131 2.16 -5.01 12.04
CA TYR A 131 2.04 -3.56 11.94
C TYR A 131 2.74 -2.81 13.08
N HIS A 132 2.57 -3.28 14.30
CA HIS A 132 3.12 -2.60 15.48
C HIS A 132 4.62 -2.82 15.64
N ARG A 133 5.14 -4.01 15.35
CA ARG A 133 6.58 -4.26 15.31
C ARG A 133 7.27 -3.27 14.38
N TYR A 134 6.75 -3.10 13.16
CA TYR A 134 7.35 -2.20 12.18
C TYR A 134 7.21 -0.72 12.55
N ARG A 135 6.16 -0.33 13.23
CA ARG A 135 5.93 1.06 13.69
C ARG A 135 6.72 1.44 14.94
N ARG A 136 7.04 0.48 15.82
CA ARG A 136 7.72 0.71 17.12
C ARG A 136 9.23 0.55 17.07
N ARG A 137 9.81 0.26 15.90
CA ARG A 137 11.26 0.20 15.73
C ARG A 137 11.89 1.56 16.05
N ALA A 138 13.16 1.56 16.45
CA ALA A 138 13.93 2.80 16.68
C ALA A 138 13.89 3.72 15.43
N LYS A 139 13.88 3.11 14.23
CA LYS A 139 13.62 3.76 12.95
C LYS A 139 12.40 3.08 12.32
N PRO A 140 11.19 3.65 12.47
CA PRO A 140 9.96 3.03 11.98
C PRO A 140 9.97 2.86 10.46
N LEU A 141 9.41 1.74 9.98
CA LEU A 141 9.13 1.58 8.56
C LEU A 141 8.03 2.56 8.14
N ARG A 142 8.14 3.05 6.92
CA ARG A 142 7.03 3.70 6.22
C ARG A 142 6.04 2.61 5.80
N ILE A 143 4.78 2.78 6.17
CA ILE A 143 3.73 1.79 5.88
C ILE A 143 2.64 2.45 5.05
N ALA A 144 2.25 1.78 3.96
CA ALA A 144 1.01 2.03 3.23
C ALA A 144 0.01 0.91 3.49
N ALA A 145 -1.26 1.15 3.19
CA ALA A 145 -2.30 0.12 3.19
C ALA A 145 -2.93 0.03 1.79
N ALA A 146 -3.10 -1.18 1.28
CA ALA A 146 -3.68 -1.44 -0.04
C ALA A 146 -4.63 -2.64 -0.02
N SER A 147 -5.57 -2.64 -0.96
CA SER A 147 -6.53 -3.74 -1.15
C SER A 147 -5.90 -4.95 -1.83
N ASP A 148 -4.89 -4.73 -2.68
CA ASP A 148 -4.29 -5.77 -3.52
C ASP A 148 -5.35 -6.59 -4.27
N VAL A 149 -6.36 -5.91 -4.82
CA VAL A 149 -7.49 -6.56 -5.48
C VAL A 149 -7.02 -7.45 -6.65
N GLY A 150 -7.49 -8.71 -6.64
CA GLY A 150 -7.00 -9.79 -7.49
C GLY A 150 -6.43 -10.91 -6.62
N GLY A 151 -5.47 -10.66 -5.73
CA GLY A 151 -5.15 -11.43 -4.53
C GLY A 151 -6.08 -11.06 -3.38
N GLY A 152 -6.33 -9.76 -3.18
CA GLY A 152 -7.36 -9.26 -2.26
C GLY A 152 -8.77 -9.35 -2.82
N THR A 153 -9.75 -9.41 -1.93
CA THR A 153 -11.14 -9.79 -2.23
C THR A 153 -12.10 -8.60 -2.41
N ASN A 154 -11.62 -7.36 -2.25
CA ASN A 154 -12.49 -6.18 -2.27
C ASN A 154 -11.75 -4.91 -2.71
N TYR A 155 -12.43 -4.00 -3.43
CA TYR A 155 -11.88 -2.68 -3.80
C TYR A 155 -12.02 -1.65 -2.67
N SER A 156 -12.94 -1.86 -1.71
CA SER A 156 -13.23 -0.90 -0.66
C SER A 156 -12.08 -0.80 0.35
N MET A 157 -11.56 0.41 0.55
CA MET A 157 -10.57 0.66 1.60
C MET A 157 -11.18 0.55 3.01
N LEU A 158 -12.50 0.69 3.18
CA LEU A 158 -13.18 0.41 4.45
C LEU A 158 -13.08 -1.09 4.78
N ARG A 159 -13.32 -1.97 3.80
CA ARG A 159 -13.13 -3.42 3.96
C ARG A 159 -11.68 -3.80 4.20
N THR A 160 -10.75 -3.15 3.53
CA THR A 160 -9.31 -3.32 3.79
C THR A 160 -8.96 -2.98 5.23
N MET A 161 -9.55 -1.90 5.76
CA MET A 161 -9.36 -1.48 7.14
C MET A 161 -9.99 -2.44 8.16
N ASP A 162 -11.18 -3.01 7.88
CA ASP A 162 -11.81 -4.03 8.69
C ASP A 162 -10.89 -5.26 8.85
N GLU A 163 -10.38 -5.78 7.75
CA GLU A 163 -9.45 -6.90 7.79
C GLU A 163 -8.12 -6.51 8.47
N GLY A 164 -7.61 -5.31 8.22
CA GLY A 164 -6.43 -4.79 8.90
C GLY A 164 -6.60 -4.70 10.42
N TYR A 165 -7.76 -4.27 10.90
CA TYR A 165 -8.07 -4.26 12.33
C TYR A 165 -8.03 -5.68 12.92
N LYS A 166 -8.62 -6.66 12.24
CA LYS A 166 -8.64 -8.07 12.69
C LYS A 166 -7.24 -8.67 12.73
N VAL A 167 -6.41 -8.43 11.70
CA VAL A 167 -5.01 -8.87 11.67
C VAL A 167 -4.23 -8.33 12.87
N ILE A 168 -4.39 -7.06 13.19
CA ILE A 168 -3.73 -6.41 14.32
C ILE A 168 -4.29 -6.94 15.66
N ALA A 169 -5.61 -7.16 15.73
CA ALA A 169 -6.25 -7.70 16.94
C ALA A 169 -5.83 -9.14 17.25
N LEU A 170 -5.62 -9.97 16.23
CA LEU A 170 -5.09 -11.34 16.37
C LEU A 170 -3.68 -11.37 16.97
N GLN A 171 -2.94 -10.28 16.87
CA GLN A 171 -1.60 -10.11 17.44
C GLN A 171 -1.61 -9.42 18.82
N GLY A 172 -2.81 -9.31 19.44
CA GLY A 172 -2.99 -8.78 20.78
C GLY A 172 -3.01 -7.25 20.89
N GLU A 173 -3.10 -6.56 19.75
CA GLU A 173 -3.09 -5.11 19.68
C GLU A 173 -4.42 -4.56 19.11
N LYS A 174 -4.61 -3.27 19.20
CA LYS A 174 -5.79 -2.60 18.60
C LYS A 174 -5.36 -1.38 17.80
N LEU A 175 -5.96 -1.21 16.63
CA LEU A 175 -5.78 -0.01 15.82
C LEU A 175 -6.90 0.99 16.16
N ASN A 176 -6.49 2.18 16.57
CA ASN A 176 -7.43 3.29 16.80
C ASN A 176 -8.09 3.70 15.48
N PRO A 177 -9.42 3.96 15.42
CA PRO A 177 -10.10 4.31 14.17
C PRO A 177 -9.56 5.59 13.52
N PHE A 178 -9.12 6.57 14.28
CA PHE A 178 -8.45 7.74 13.69
C PHE A 178 -7.14 7.37 12.99
N ALA A 179 -6.35 6.47 13.59
CA ALA A 179 -5.13 5.97 12.97
C ALA A 179 -5.42 5.16 11.71
N SER A 180 -6.52 4.42 11.69
CA SER A 180 -6.99 3.68 10.52
C SER A 180 -7.32 4.61 9.35
N PHE A 181 -8.18 5.61 9.58
CA PHE A 181 -8.55 6.58 8.55
C PHE A 181 -7.35 7.44 8.11
N TRP A 182 -6.47 7.82 9.05
CA TRP A 182 -5.22 8.48 8.70
C TRP A 182 -4.37 7.60 7.76
N GLN A 183 -4.28 6.29 8.02
CA GLN A 183 -3.46 5.38 7.22
C GLN A 183 -3.92 5.32 5.77
N ILE A 184 -5.22 5.27 5.51
CA ILE A 184 -5.77 5.20 4.14
C ILE A 184 -5.92 6.56 3.45
N THR A 185 -5.61 7.65 4.12
CA THR A 185 -5.64 9.02 3.58
C THR A 185 -4.23 9.62 3.59
N LEU A 186 -3.90 10.46 4.55
CA LEU A 186 -2.60 11.13 4.65
C LEU A 186 -1.43 10.14 4.80
N GLY A 187 -1.63 9.01 5.48
CA GLY A 187 -0.63 7.96 5.62
C GLY A 187 -0.20 7.40 4.26
N ASN A 188 -1.17 7.06 3.41
CA ASN A 188 -0.91 6.60 2.05
C ASN A 188 -0.35 7.72 1.16
N ALA A 189 -0.85 8.96 1.29
CA ALA A 189 -0.30 10.10 0.56
C ALA A 189 1.20 10.31 0.88
N ARG A 190 1.59 10.22 2.16
CA ARG A 190 3.01 10.26 2.59
C ARG A 190 3.81 9.09 2.05
N ALA A 191 3.25 7.88 2.05
CA ALA A 191 3.90 6.71 1.48
C ALA A 191 4.20 6.90 -0.02
N LEU A 192 3.30 7.56 -0.74
CA LEU A 192 3.44 7.90 -2.15
C LEU A 192 4.20 9.21 -2.41
N SER A 193 4.69 9.90 -1.36
CA SER A 193 5.32 11.24 -1.48
C SER A 193 4.42 12.28 -2.18
N LEU A 194 3.13 12.21 -1.91
CA LEU A 194 2.07 13.09 -2.45
C LEU A 194 1.38 13.92 -1.36
N GLU A 195 1.88 13.92 -0.12
CA GLU A 195 1.28 14.61 1.03
C GLU A 195 1.18 16.13 0.88
N GLY A 196 1.95 16.72 -0.02
CA GLY A 196 1.86 18.13 -0.37
C GLY A 196 0.68 18.46 -1.29
N ARG A 197 -0.03 17.45 -1.79
CA ARG A 197 -1.12 17.61 -2.75
C ARG A 197 -2.43 16.97 -2.31
N ILE A 198 -2.38 15.76 -1.74
CA ILE A 198 -3.55 14.94 -1.38
C ILE A 198 -3.44 14.40 0.04
N GLY A 199 -4.54 13.85 0.55
CA GLY A 199 -4.61 13.16 1.84
C GLY A 199 -5.09 14.03 3.00
N THR A 200 -5.29 15.34 2.80
CA THR A 200 -5.90 16.27 3.75
C THR A 200 -6.96 17.13 3.08
N LEU A 201 -7.76 17.81 3.91
CA LEU A 201 -8.71 18.85 3.47
C LEU A 201 -8.19 20.27 3.76
N ASP A 202 -6.89 20.41 4.01
CA ASP A 202 -6.26 21.69 4.26
C ASP A 202 -6.27 22.60 3.01
N ALA A 203 -6.31 23.90 3.24
CA ALA A 203 -6.23 24.86 2.15
C ALA A 203 -4.92 24.69 1.35
N GLY A 204 -5.04 24.55 0.03
CA GLY A 204 -3.91 24.29 -0.87
C GLY A 204 -3.78 22.82 -1.31
N SER A 205 -4.47 21.89 -0.65
CA SER A 205 -4.57 20.51 -1.14
C SER A 205 -5.52 20.40 -2.33
N ASP A 206 -5.29 19.41 -3.19
CA ASP A 206 -6.27 19.01 -4.20
C ASP A 206 -7.56 18.57 -3.48
N ALA A 207 -8.72 19.02 -3.97
CA ALA A 207 -10.00 18.72 -3.34
C ALA A 207 -10.48 17.31 -3.71
N ASP A 208 -9.75 16.29 -3.26
CA ASP A 208 -10.10 14.89 -3.35
C ASP A 208 -10.84 14.48 -2.08
N MET A 209 -12.12 14.17 -2.18
CA MET A 209 -12.97 13.91 -1.02
C MET A 209 -13.88 12.72 -1.26
N VAL A 210 -14.13 11.97 -0.21
CA VAL A 210 -15.16 10.91 -0.17
C VAL A 210 -16.14 11.25 0.93
N VAL A 211 -17.43 11.30 0.58
CA VAL A 211 -18.53 11.47 1.53
C VAL A 211 -19.04 10.09 1.90
N LEU A 212 -18.99 9.77 3.20
CA LEU A 212 -19.45 8.49 3.72
C LEU A 212 -20.77 8.64 4.46
N ASP A 213 -21.66 7.65 4.30
CA ASP A 213 -22.92 7.51 5.05
C ASP A 213 -22.78 6.42 6.11
N ALA A 214 -22.70 6.82 7.37
CA ALA A 214 -22.65 5.89 8.49
C ALA A 214 -23.96 5.15 8.76
N ARG A 215 -25.02 5.43 8.00
CA ARG A 215 -26.35 4.79 8.07
C ARG A 215 -26.73 4.04 6.79
N ALA A 216 -25.74 3.76 5.93
CA ALA A 216 -25.95 3.19 4.59
C ALA A 216 -26.65 1.82 4.57
N THR A 217 -26.61 1.08 5.67
CA THR A 217 -27.31 -0.20 5.80
C THR A 217 -28.19 -0.22 7.06
N PRO A 218 -29.24 -1.08 7.14
CA PRO A 218 -30.07 -1.19 8.35
C PRO A 218 -29.25 -1.49 9.61
N ALA A 219 -28.22 -2.33 9.52
CA ALA A 219 -27.35 -2.66 10.64
C ALA A 219 -26.53 -1.45 11.10
N MET A 220 -25.98 -0.68 10.16
CA MET A 220 -25.24 0.56 10.46
C MET A 220 -26.19 1.60 11.06
N ALA A 221 -27.38 1.80 10.50
CA ALA A 221 -28.36 2.75 10.99
C ALA A 221 -28.78 2.44 12.45
N LEU A 222 -29.07 1.16 12.74
CA LEU A 222 -29.37 0.72 14.10
C LEU A 222 -28.19 0.97 15.07
N ARG A 223 -26.99 0.64 14.63
CA ARG A 223 -25.77 0.84 15.46
C ARG A 223 -25.51 2.33 15.75
N MET A 224 -25.79 3.20 14.77
CA MET A 224 -25.66 4.65 14.92
C MET A 224 -26.59 5.27 15.98
N GLU A 225 -27.66 4.58 16.40
CA GLU A 225 -28.54 5.06 17.49
C GLU A 225 -27.82 5.15 18.85
N THR A 226 -26.75 4.38 19.03
CA THR A 226 -25.97 4.33 20.27
C THR A 226 -24.63 5.04 20.16
N VAL A 227 -24.28 5.58 19.00
CA VAL A 227 -23.04 6.33 18.75
C VAL A 227 -23.16 7.73 19.35
N SER A 228 -22.19 8.11 20.16
CA SER A 228 -22.13 9.40 20.87
C SER A 228 -20.88 10.20 20.57
N ALA A 229 -19.88 9.60 19.93
CA ALA A 229 -18.59 10.22 19.63
C ALA A 229 -18.10 9.86 18.22
N LEU A 230 -17.33 10.78 17.61
CA LEU A 230 -16.76 10.58 16.28
C LEU A 230 -15.90 9.29 16.20
N ALA A 231 -15.15 8.95 17.26
CA ALA A 231 -14.37 7.72 17.29
C ALA A 231 -15.23 6.45 17.13
N GLU A 232 -16.43 6.46 17.69
CA GLU A 232 -17.38 5.33 17.58
C GLU A 232 -17.99 5.26 16.18
N GLU A 233 -18.29 6.40 15.57
CA GLU A 233 -18.77 6.48 14.18
C GLU A 233 -17.70 6.00 13.20
N LEU A 234 -16.46 6.46 13.34
CA LEU A 234 -15.33 6.00 12.53
C LEU A 234 -15.09 4.50 12.71
N PHE A 235 -15.19 3.98 13.93
CA PHE A 235 -15.05 2.56 14.19
C PHE A 235 -16.18 1.73 13.55
N LEU A 236 -17.40 2.26 13.56
CA LEU A 236 -18.53 1.65 12.85
C LEU A 236 -18.27 1.61 11.33
N LEU A 237 -17.88 2.74 10.73
CA LEU A 237 -17.52 2.81 9.31
C LEU A 237 -16.37 1.86 8.95
N GLN A 238 -15.35 1.76 9.82
CA GLN A 238 -14.23 0.85 9.63
C GLN A 238 -14.64 -0.62 9.64
N THR A 239 -15.59 -1.02 10.50
CA THR A 239 -15.92 -2.43 10.76
C THR A 239 -17.15 -2.94 10.01
N LEU A 240 -18.10 -2.07 9.70
CA LEU A 240 -19.34 -2.40 9.00
C LEU A 240 -19.47 -1.74 7.63
N GLY A 241 -18.65 -0.72 7.35
CA GLY A 241 -18.67 0.01 6.09
C GLY A 241 -18.10 -0.79 4.92
N ASP A 242 -18.69 -0.57 3.74
CA ASP A 242 -18.23 -1.06 2.46
C ASP A 242 -18.53 -0.02 1.36
N ASP A 243 -18.61 -0.44 0.09
CA ASP A 243 -18.95 0.42 -1.04
C ASP A 243 -20.30 1.11 -0.90
N ARG A 244 -21.28 0.50 -0.21
CA ARG A 244 -22.59 1.09 0.06
C ARG A 244 -22.53 2.33 0.96
N ALA A 245 -21.49 2.43 1.78
CA ALA A 245 -21.25 3.61 2.62
C ALA A 245 -20.67 4.80 1.84
N VAL A 246 -20.17 4.60 0.62
CA VAL A 246 -19.65 5.68 -0.23
C VAL A 246 -20.82 6.37 -0.92
N ARG A 247 -21.15 7.59 -0.46
CA ARG A 247 -22.25 8.39 -1.00
C ARG A 247 -21.85 9.26 -2.17
N GLU A 248 -20.71 9.95 -2.03
CA GLU A 248 -20.20 10.86 -3.05
C GLU A 248 -18.67 10.78 -3.10
N VAL A 249 -18.13 10.98 -4.29
CA VAL A 249 -16.68 11.06 -4.53
C VAL A 249 -16.38 12.33 -5.33
N TYR A 250 -15.42 13.10 -4.87
CA TYR A 250 -14.92 14.27 -5.57
C TYR A 250 -13.45 14.08 -5.93
N VAL A 251 -13.08 14.41 -7.16
CA VAL A 251 -11.70 14.42 -7.66
C VAL A 251 -11.39 15.82 -8.15
N ALA A 252 -10.40 16.47 -7.55
CA ALA A 252 -10.05 17.86 -7.81
C ALA A 252 -11.29 18.80 -7.74
N GLY A 253 -12.15 18.59 -6.75
CA GLY A 253 -13.37 19.37 -6.51
C GLY A 253 -14.53 19.09 -7.45
N ARG A 254 -14.43 18.11 -8.35
CA ARG A 254 -15.50 17.71 -9.28
C ARG A 254 -16.10 16.39 -8.85
N ALA A 255 -17.43 16.31 -8.81
CA ALA A 255 -18.10 15.04 -8.54
C ALA A 255 -17.69 13.99 -9.59
N ALA A 256 -17.17 12.85 -9.11
CA ALA A 256 -16.75 11.73 -9.96
C ALA A 256 -17.88 10.74 -10.23
N ILE A 257 -18.85 10.67 -9.31
CA ILE A 257 -20.10 9.91 -9.47
C ILE A 257 -21.22 10.94 -9.60
N PRO A 258 -21.95 10.99 -10.73
CA PRO A 258 -23.14 11.83 -10.83
C PRO A 258 -24.19 11.35 -9.83
N SER A 259 -24.78 12.28 -9.08
CA SER A 259 -25.87 12.04 -8.15
C SER A 259 -27.13 11.54 -8.86
#